data_11e3364d749c99758f670efd5d395382
#
_entry.id   11e3364d749c99758f670efd5d395382
#
_cell.length_a   1.000
_cell.length_b   1.000
_cell.length_c   1.000
_cell.angle_alpha   90.00
_cell.angle_beta   90.00
_cell.angle_gamma   90.00
#
_symmetry.space_group_name_H-M   'P 1'
#
loop_
_entity.id
_entity.type
_entity.pdbx_description
1 polymer ?
#
loop_
_entity_poly.entity_id
_entity_poly.type
_entity_poly.pdbx_seq_one_letter_code
_entity_poly.pdbx_strand_id
1 'polypeptide(L)'
;MSRHIIIVAGGIGTRMRTKTAKQFLIIKGLPLMWWTLRRFYEAVPDAPISLVLHESLFDEFRSLEIEYGPSGVTHLIQGGPERFHSVLNGLITLPDVGLVAIHDAVRPFPSVALIRNTFDIAALHGSAIPTVPLKDSIRKISDVTTNESIALNRSDYISVQTPQCFDLALLKPSFAVPYSTSFTDDASVFEAAGHKITICSGDPINLKVTTPEDLAIAKALV
;
A
#
# COMPACT_ATOMS: atom_id res chain seq x y z
N MET A 1 -2.65 21.58 4.63
CA MET A 1 -3.46 20.77 3.69
C MET A 1 -4.12 19.65 4.45
N SER A 2 -5.38 19.29 4.10
CA SER A 2 -6.04 18.09 4.64
C SER A 2 -5.26 16.84 4.23
N ARG A 3 -5.22 15.84 5.12
CA ARG A 3 -4.57 14.54 4.87
C ARG A 3 -5.65 13.48 4.84
N HIS A 4 -5.54 12.55 3.91
CA HIS A 4 -6.47 11.43 3.70
C HIS A 4 -5.66 10.14 3.57
N ILE A 5 -6.24 9.02 3.93
CA ILE A 5 -5.58 7.72 3.88
C ILE A 5 -6.49 6.75 3.12
N ILE A 6 -5.92 6.05 2.15
CA ILE A 6 -6.54 4.89 1.49
C ILE A 6 -5.73 3.65 1.85
N ILE A 7 -6.34 2.73 2.59
CA ILE A 7 -5.76 1.41 2.86
C ILE A 7 -6.34 0.41 1.87
N VAL A 8 -5.48 -0.17 1.03
CA VAL A 8 -5.91 -1.09 -0.03
C VAL A 8 -5.82 -2.53 0.44
N ALA A 9 -6.96 -3.19 0.54
CA ALA A 9 -7.13 -4.58 0.97
C ALA A 9 -8.00 -5.40 -0.01
N GLY A 10 -8.15 -4.95 -1.26
CA GLY A 10 -9.08 -5.54 -2.25
C GLY A 10 -8.74 -6.95 -2.71
N GLY A 11 -7.52 -7.46 -2.49
CA GLY A 11 -7.13 -8.80 -2.87
C GLY A 11 -7.62 -9.89 -1.89
N ILE A 12 -8.22 -10.96 -2.40
CA ILE A 12 -8.67 -12.11 -1.61
C ILE A 12 -7.55 -13.07 -1.17
N GLY A 13 -6.29 -12.77 -1.51
CA GLY A 13 -5.12 -13.43 -0.92
C GLY A 13 -4.84 -14.87 -1.37
N THR A 14 -5.16 -15.25 -2.60
CA THR A 14 -5.04 -16.61 -3.16
C THR A 14 -3.67 -17.28 -2.95
N ARG A 15 -2.58 -16.50 -2.88
CA ARG A 15 -1.20 -17.00 -2.67
C ARG A 15 -0.94 -17.59 -1.29
N MET A 16 -1.70 -17.20 -0.26
CA MET A 16 -1.50 -17.71 1.11
C MET A 16 -2.12 -19.09 1.37
N ARG A 17 -2.94 -19.60 0.46
CA ARG A 17 -3.62 -20.91 0.58
C ARG A 17 -4.39 -21.11 1.90
N THR A 18 -4.84 -20.01 2.53
CA THR A 18 -5.63 -20.03 3.76
C THR A 18 -7.10 -19.80 3.46
N LYS A 19 -8.00 -20.32 4.33
CA LYS A 19 -9.44 -20.03 4.24
C LYS A 19 -9.74 -18.57 4.63
N THR A 20 -8.95 -18.01 5.55
CA THR A 20 -9.07 -16.63 6.02
C THR A 20 -8.29 -15.70 5.07
N ALA A 21 -8.87 -14.56 4.74
CA ALA A 21 -8.20 -13.53 3.95
C ALA A 21 -6.91 -13.05 4.68
N LYS A 22 -5.80 -12.93 3.95
CA LYS A 22 -4.46 -12.71 4.55
C LYS A 22 -4.39 -11.46 5.45
N GLN A 23 -5.15 -10.41 5.12
CA GLN A 23 -5.21 -9.18 5.91
C GLN A 23 -5.86 -9.38 7.28
N PHE A 24 -6.60 -10.48 7.49
CA PHE A 24 -7.25 -10.85 8.73
C PHE A 24 -6.51 -11.92 9.53
N LEU A 25 -5.36 -12.41 9.03
CA LEU A 25 -4.53 -13.37 9.78
C LEU A 25 -4.05 -12.76 11.09
N ILE A 26 -4.16 -13.55 12.16
CA ILE A 26 -3.81 -13.07 13.51
C ILE A 26 -2.29 -13.10 13.74
N ILE A 27 -1.76 -11.95 14.17
CA ILE A 27 -0.38 -11.78 14.64
C ILE A 27 -0.43 -11.22 16.06
N LYS A 28 0.14 -11.94 17.03
CA LYS A 28 0.20 -11.51 18.44
C LYS A 28 -1.15 -11.00 18.96
N GLY A 29 -2.21 -11.73 18.67
CA GLY A 29 -3.55 -11.44 19.19
C GLY A 29 -4.33 -10.36 18.46
N LEU A 30 -3.84 -9.87 17.29
CA LEU A 30 -4.53 -8.88 16.46
C LEU A 30 -4.50 -9.28 14.99
N PRO A 31 -5.56 -8.97 14.21
CA PRO A 31 -5.49 -9.12 12.75
C PRO A 31 -4.36 -8.27 12.15
N LEU A 32 -3.70 -8.81 11.13
CA LEU A 32 -2.56 -8.16 10.44
C LEU A 32 -2.86 -6.71 10.06
N MET A 33 -4.06 -6.47 9.52
CA MET A 33 -4.47 -5.13 9.11
C MET A 33 -4.61 -4.15 10.28
N TRP A 34 -4.96 -4.59 11.50
CA TRP A 34 -5.05 -3.72 12.68
C TRP A 34 -3.69 -3.10 13.04
N TRP A 35 -2.60 -3.83 12.82
CA TRP A 35 -1.25 -3.27 12.98
C TRP A 35 -1.00 -2.12 12.00
N THR A 36 -1.42 -2.29 10.74
CA THR A 36 -1.35 -1.22 9.73
C THR A 36 -2.19 0.00 10.15
N LEU A 37 -3.47 -0.21 10.46
CA LEU A 37 -4.41 0.86 10.80
C LEU A 37 -3.96 1.66 12.02
N ARG A 38 -3.47 0.98 13.07
CA ARG A 38 -2.94 1.63 14.28
C ARG A 38 -1.74 2.53 13.99
N ARG A 39 -0.85 2.14 13.09
CA ARG A 39 0.31 2.98 12.70
C ARG A 39 -0.13 4.27 12.03
N PHE A 40 -1.12 4.22 11.16
CA PHE A 40 -1.67 5.41 10.54
C PHE A 40 -2.41 6.30 11.53
N TYR A 41 -3.21 5.73 12.40
CA TYR A 41 -3.89 6.47 13.45
C TYR A 41 -2.89 7.18 14.40
N GLU A 42 -1.81 6.51 14.78
CA GLU A 42 -0.73 7.09 15.59
C GLU A 42 0.03 8.22 14.86
N ALA A 43 0.26 8.05 13.57
CA ALA A 43 1.01 9.01 12.77
C ALA A 43 0.21 10.29 12.47
N VAL A 44 -1.07 10.14 12.09
CA VAL A 44 -1.95 11.23 11.62
C VAL A 44 -3.38 11.02 12.12
N PRO A 45 -3.63 11.21 13.42
CA PRO A 45 -4.90 10.87 14.06
C PRO A 45 -6.12 11.60 13.49
N ASP A 46 -5.92 12.78 12.91
CA ASP A 46 -6.99 13.61 12.33
C ASP A 46 -7.31 13.24 10.86
N ALA A 47 -6.53 12.35 10.24
CA ALA A 47 -6.73 11.96 8.85
C ALA A 47 -7.77 10.82 8.75
N PRO A 48 -8.88 11.00 8.00
CA PRO A 48 -9.85 9.95 7.79
C PRO A 48 -9.24 8.78 7.01
N ILE A 49 -9.54 7.54 7.45
CA ILE A 49 -9.08 6.30 6.82
C ILE A 49 -10.21 5.69 5.99
N SER A 50 -10.00 5.62 4.69
CA SER A 50 -10.82 4.87 3.75
C SER A 50 -10.22 3.49 3.53
N LEU A 51 -10.90 2.43 3.97
CA LEU A 51 -10.50 1.04 3.73
C LEU A 51 -11.18 0.53 2.47
N VAL A 52 -10.38 0.16 1.47
CA VAL A 52 -10.88 -0.47 0.25
C VAL A 52 -10.73 -1.97 0.37
N LEU A 53 -11.85 -2.68 0.47
CA LEU A 53 -11.93 -4.11 0.75
C LEU A 53 -12.85 -4.80 -0.26
N HIS A 54 -12.60 -6.08 -0.55
CA HIS A 54 -13.53 -6.88 -1.36
C HIS A 54 -14.87 -6.99 -0.63
N GLU A 55 -15.98 -6.82 -1.34
CA GLU A 55 -17.33 -6.77 -0.77
C GLU A 55 -17.65 -8.00 0.11
N SER A 56 -17.26 -9.20 -0.32
CA SER A 56 -17.48 -10.43 0.43
C SER A 56 -16.82 -10.48 1.83
N LEU A 57 -15.93 -9.54 2.12
CA LEU A 57 -15.19 -9.46 3.39
C LEU A 57 -15.72 -8.37 4.33
N PHE A 58 -16.77 -7.64 3.94
CA PHE A 58 -17.32 -6.55 4.77
C PHE A 58 -17.86 -7.04 6.09
N ASP A 59 -18.63 -8.13 6.09
CA ASP A 59 -19.23 -8.67 7.32
C ASP A 59 -18.17 -9.29 8.23
N GLU A 60 -17.16 -9.96 7.66
CA GLU A 60 -16.01 -10.45 8.43
C GLU A 60 -15.25 -9.28 9.07
N PHE A 61 -14.99 -8.20 8.33
CA PHE A 61 -14.35 -7.01 8.86
C PHE A 61 -15.13 -6.40 10.04
N ARG A 62 -16.45 -6.24 9.90
CA ARG A 62 -17.32 -5.72 10.99
C ARG A 62 -17.31 -6.62 12.22
N SER A 63 -17.32 -7.93 12.02
CA SER A 63 -17.22 -8.92 13.11
C SER A 63 -15.88 -8.77 13.86
N LEU A 64 -14.79 -8.56 13.12
CA LEU A 64 -13.47 -8.33 13.70
C LEU A 64 -13.38 -6.99 14.46
N GLU A 65 -14.09 -5.94 14.02
CA GLU A 65 -14.19 -4.69 14.80
C GLU A 65 -14.90 -4.88 16.14
N ILE A 66 -15.90 -5.75 16.20
CA ILE A 66 -16.57 -6.12 17.46
C ILE A 66 -15.61 -6.89 18.36
N GLU A 67 -14.84 -7.83 17.81
CA GLU A 67 -13.95 -8.72 18.58
C GLU A 67 -12.67 -8.01 19.05
N TYR A 68 -12.03 -7.23 18.18
CA TYR A 68 -10.71 -6.63 18.42
C TYR A 68 -10.75 -5.12 18.71
N GLY A 69 -11.93 -4.54 18.75
CA GLY A 69 -12.16 -3.11 18.97
C GLY A 69 -12.07 -2.27 17.69
N PRO A 70 -12.40 -0.98 17.79
CA PRO A 70 -12.51 -0.08 16.65
C PRO A 70 -11.21 -0.03 15.86
N SER A 71 -11.33 -0.18 14.55
CA SER A 71 -10.21 -0.16 13.60
C SER A 71 -9.69 1.25 13.30
N GLY A 72 -10.48 2.28 13.57
CA GLY A 72 -10.24 3.66 13.14
C GLY A 72 -10.63 3.95 11.68
N VAL A 73 -11.20 2.96 10.97
CA VAL A 73 -11.71 3.14 9.60
C VAL A 73 -12.93 4.05 9.62
N THR A 74 -12.89 5.09 8.79
CA THR A 74 -13.99 6.07 8.66
C THR A 74 -14.94 5.69 7.53
N HIS A 75 -14.40 5.12 6.43
CA HIS A 75 -15.18 4.73 5.27
C HIS A 75 -14.74 3.34 4.80
N LEU A 76 -15.72 2.45 4.63
CA LEU A 76 -15.53 1.13 4.02
C LEU A 76 -15.99 1.21 2.56
N ILE A 77 -15.08 0.94 1.62
CA ILE A 77 -15.26 1.13 0.18
C ILE A 77 -15.07 -0.20 -0.53
N GLN A 78 -15.95 -0.48 -1.48
CA GLN A 78 -15.84 -1.68 -2.28
C GLN A 78 -14.62 -1.63 -3.21
N GLY A 79 -13.80 -2.69 -3.19
CA GLY A 79 -12.69 -2.89 -4.10
C GLY A 79 -13.15 -3.15 -5.54
N GLY A 80 -12.27 -2.87 -6.49
CA GLY A 80 -12.46 -3.19 -7.89
C GLY A 80 -11.73 -4.48 -8.31
N PRO A 81 -11.85 -4.88 -9.59
CA PRO A 81 -11.25 -6.12 -10.11
C PRO A 81 -9.72 -6.15 -9.98
N GLU A 82 -9.08 -5.00 -10.09
CA GLU A 82 -7.63 -4.85 -9.95
C GLU A 82 -7.28 -3.82 -8.88
N ARG A 83 -6.00 -3.77 -8.44
CA ARG A 83 -5.53 -2.79 -7.46
C ARG A 83 -5.79 -1.34 -7.93
N PHE A 84 -5.57 -1.05 -9.23
CA PHE A 84 -5.87 0.23 -9.85
C PHE A 84 -7.34 0.65 -9.61
N HIS A 85 -8.29 -0.22 -9.90
CA HIS A 85 -9.71 0.06 -9.74
C HIS A 85 -10.10 0.22 -8.26
N SER A 86 -9.45 -0.54 -7.38
CA SER A 86 -9.65 -0.39 -5.93
C SER A 86 -9.19 0.98 -5.44
N VAL A 87 -8.03 1.46 -5.89
CA VAL A 87 -7.54 2.81 -5.56
C VAL A 87 -8.45 3.88 -6.15
N LEU A 88 -8.87 3.73 -7.41
CA LEU A 88 -9.80 4.66 -8.07
C LEU A 88 -11.11 4.78 -7.28
N ASN A 89 -11.69 3.66 -6.83
CA ASN A 89 -12.91 3.68 -5.99
C ASN A 89 -12.68 4.47 -4.69
N GLY A 90 -11.51 4.32 -4.07
CA GLY A 90 -11.13 5.12 -2.91
C GLY A 90 -10.99 6.61 -3.23
N LEU A 91 -10.32 6.95 -4.32
CA LEU A 91 -10.07 8.34 -4.73
C LEU A 91 -11.36 9.12 -5.06
N ILE A 92 -12.35 8.46 -5.67
CA ILE A 92 -13.64 9.08 -6.01
C ILE A 92 -14.35 9.62 -4.76
N THR A 93 -14.16 9.00 -3.60
CA THR A 93 -14.80 9.42 -2.34
C THR A 93 -14.09 10.59 -1.64
N LEU A 94 -12.88 10.94 -2.07
CA LEU A 94 -12.08 12.00 -1.46
C LEU A 94 -12.34 13.36 -2.11
N PRO A 95 -12.03 14.47 -1.40
CA PRO A 95 -12.07 15.81 -1.98
C PRO A 95 -11.05 15.96 -3.12
N ASP A 96 -11.17 17.03 -3.90
CA ASP A 96 -10.27 17.29 -5.03
C ASP A 96 -8.95 17.94 -4.63
N VAL A 97 -8.85 18.39 -3.37
CA VAL A 97 -7.64 19.05 -2.84
C VAL A 97 -7.23 18.43 -1.51
N GLY A 98 -5.93 18.41 -1.26
CA GLY A 98 -5.33 17.83 -0.07
C GLY A 98 -4.26 16.81 -0.43
N LEU A 99 -3.80 16.04 0.54
CA LEU A 99 -2.84 14.97 0.37
C LEU A 99 -3.50 13.62 0.63
N VAL A 100 -3.12 12.60 -0.12
CA VAL A 100 -3.54 11.22 0.14
C VAL A 100 -2.34 10.30 0.28
N ALA A 101 -2.37 9.44 1.29
CA ALA A 101 -1.48 8.30 1.42
C ALA A 101 -2.20 7.03 0.96
N ILE A 102 -1.66 6.31 0.01
CA ILE A 102 -2.17 5.01 -0.43
C ILE A 102 -1.24 3.92 0.10
N HIS A 103 -1.80 2.98 0.85
CA HIS A 103 -1.00 1.97 1.54
C HIS A 103 -1.61 0.57 1.46
N ASP A 104 -0.74 -0.43 1.29
CA ASP A 104 -1.15 -1.83 1.29
C ASP A 104 -1.51 -2.29 2.72
N ALA A 105 -2.72 -2.81 2.94
CA ALA A 105 -3.20 -3.30 4.23
C ALA A 105 -2.31 -4.38 4.87
N VAL A 106 -1.49 -5.04 4.07
CA VAL A 106 -0.59 -6.13 4.46
C VAL A 106 0.86 -5.70 4.65
N ARG A 107 1.11 -4.40 4.88
CA ARG A 107 2.38 -3.85 5.38
C ARG A 107 2.17 -3.32 6.79
N PRO A 108 2.28 -4.17 7.82
CA PRO A 108 1.86 -3.80 9.18
C PRO A 108 2.83 -2.88 9.93
N PHE A 109 4.02 -2.60 9.38
CA PHE A 109 5.09 -1.94 10.10
C PHE A 109 5.65 -0.67 9.45
N PRO A 110 4.85 0.18 8.78
CA PRO A 110 5.37 1.50 8.44
C PRO A 110 5.64 2.26 9.76
N SER A 111 6.82 2.86 9.90
CA SER A 111 7.08 3.67 11.08
C SER A 111 6.27 4.97 11.02
N VAL A 112 5.91 5.49 12.20
CA VAL A 112 5.23 6.80 12.32
C VAL A 112 6.03 7.90 11.61
N ALA A 113 7.35 7.85 11.73
CA ALA A 113 8.25 8.77 11.06
C ALA A 113 8.17 8.66 9.53
N LEU A 114 8.12 7.44 8.99
CA LEU A 114 7.95 7.21 7.55
C LEU A 114 6.64 7.80 7.04
N ILE A 115 5.51 7.51 7.73
CA ILE A 115 4.21 8.02 7.33
C ILE A 115 4.19 9.55 7.32
N ARG A 116 4.68 10.20 8.37
CA ARG A 116 4.73 11.67 8.46
C ARG A 116 5.64 12.27 7.38
N ASN A 117 6.84 11.73 7.22
CA ASN A 117 7.81 12.20 6.24
C ASN A 117 7.29 12.11 4.80
N THR A 118 6.58 11.03 4.44
CA THR A 118 5.99 10.91 3.09
C THR A 118 4.92 11.97 2.84
N PHE A 119 4.08 12.30 3.82
CA PHE A 119 3.14 13.41 3.70
C PHE A 119 3.83 14.76 3.55
N ASP A 120 4.88 15.01 4.34
CA ASP A 120 5.60 16.29 4.32
C ASP A 120 6.33 16.49 2.98
N ILE A 121 6.96 15.45 2.44
CA ILE A 121 7.61 15.50 1.12
C ILE A 121 6.56 15.66 0.00
N ALA A 122 5.44 14.96 0.05
CA ALA A 122 4.37 15.10 -0.93
C ALA A 122 3.77 16.51 -0.93
N ALA A 123 3.66 17.16 0.23
CA ALA A 123 3.22 18.54 0.35
C ALA A 123 4.14 19.54 -0.38
N LEU A 124 5.43 19.24 -0.47
CA LEU A 124 6.44 20.09 -1.12
C LEU A 124 6.61 19.80 -2.61
N HIS A 125 6.48 18.52 -2.99
CA HIS A 125 6.88 18.05 -4.32
C HIS A 125 5.74 17.42 -5.14
N GLY A 126 4.53 17.33 -4.58
CA GLY A 126 3.36 16.72 -5.25
C GLY A 126 3.29 15.20 -5.13
N SER A 127 4.41 14.53 -4.80
CA SER A 127 4.45 13.08 -4.54
C SER A 127 5.59 12.71 -3.60
N ALA A 128 5.46 11.57 -2.90
CA ALA A 128 6.52 10.96 -2.11
C ALA A 128 6.40 9.43 -2.13
N ILE A 129 7.42 8.76 -2.66
CA ILE A 129 7.46 7.31 -2.86
C ILE A 129 8.62 6.74 -2.04
N PRO A 130 8.35 6.01 -0.95
CA PRO A 130 9.41 5.43 -0.13
C PRO A 130 10.07 4.27 -0.84
N THR A 131 11.39 4.23 -0.76
CA THR A 131 12.22 3.22 -1.45
C THR A 131 13.30 2.68 -0.53
N VAL A 132 13.70 1.44 -0.78
CA VAL A 132 14.84 0.80 -0.13
C VAL A 132 15.77 0.22 -1.19
N PRO A 133 17.11 0.21 -0.96
CA PRO A 133 18.06 -0.40 -1.87
C PRO A 133 17.87 -1.92 -1.95
N LEU A 134 18.17 -2.50 -3.10
CA LEU A 134 18.19 -3.95 -3.27
C LEU A 134 19.39 -4.55 -2.52
N LYS A 135 19.15 -5.61 -1.75
CA LYS A 135 20.19 -6.32 -1.00
C LYS A 135 20.88 -7.39 -1.83
N ASP A 136 20.11 -8.14 -2.61
CA ASP A 136 20.60 -9.26 -3.41
C ASP A 136 21.07 -8.82 -4.79
N SER A 137 21.91 -9.64 -5.43
CA SER A 137 22.25 -9.48 -6.84
C SER A 137 21.03 -9.74 -7.71
N ILE A 138 20.82 -8.92 -8.71
CA ILE A 138 19.67 -9.03 -9.64
C ILE A 138 20.11 -9.43 -11.03
N ARG A 139 19.24 -10.14 -11.74
CA ARG A 139 19.43 -10.56 -13.12
C ARG A 139 18.16 -10.29 -13.93
N LYS A 140 18.31 -9.81 -15.15
CA LYS A 140 17.23 -9.73 -16.12
C LYS A 140 17.12 -11.08 -16.84
N ILE A 141 15.94 -11.70 -16.83
CA ILE A 141 15.66 -12.88 -17.64
C ILE A 141 15.63 -12.43 -19.10
N SER A 142 16.48 -13.00 -19.95
CA SER A 142 16.54 -12.74 -21.39
C SER A 142 15.69 -13.74 -22.18
N ASP A 143 15.61 -14.98 -21.70
CA ASP A 143 14.74 -16.02 -22.26
C ASP A 143 14.22 -16.92 -21.12
N VAL A 144 12.90 -16.96 -20.97
CA VAL A 144 12.23 -17.78 -19.94
C VAL A 144 12.30 -19.27 -20.26
N THR A 145 12.39 -19.65 -21.54
CA THR A 145 12.40 -21.04 -22.00
C THR A 145 13.76 -21.71 -21.78
N THR A 146 14.84 -20.95 -21.95
CA THR A 146 16.21 -21.43 -21.76
C THR A 146 16.79 -21.10 -20.38
N ASN A 147 16.06 -20.35 -19.54
CA ASN A 147 16.54 -19.78 -18.28
C ASN A 147 17.78 -18.88 -18.43
N GLU A 148 18.00 -18.32 -19.61
CA GLU A 148 19.08 -17.37 -19.83
C GLU A 148 18.82 -16.04 -19.12
N SER A 149 19.88 -15.44 -18.60
CA SER A 149 19.77 -14.18 -17.88
C SER A 149 21.03 -13.34 -17.93
N ILE A 150 20.87 -12.04 -17.76
CA ILE A 150 21.95 -11.04 -17.77
C ILE A 150 22.06 -10.42 -16.39
N ALA A 151 23.27 -10.35 -15.83
CA ALA A 151 23.52 -9.63 -14.58
C ALA A 151 23.28 -8.13 -14.76
N LEU A 152 22.60 -7.52 -13.79
CA LEU A 152 22.37 -6.09 -13.74
C LEU A 152 23.15 -5.47 -12.58
N ASN A 153 23.52 -4.19 -12.72
CA ASN A 153 24.07 -3.44 -11.61
C ASN A 153 22.92 -3.06 -10.65
N ARG A 154 22.86 -3.71 -9.49
CA ARG A 154 21.78 -3.48 -8.50
C ARG A 154 21.71 -2.04 -7.99
N SER A 155 22.81 -1.26 -8.09
CA SER A 155 22.83 0.13 -7.64
C SER A 155 21.95 1.06 -8.49
N ASP A 156 21.55 0.62 -9.68
CA ASP A 156 20.66 1.35 -10.58
C ASP A 156 19.18 1.08 -10.29
N TYR A 157 18.87 0.23 -9.28
CA TYR A 157 17.51 -0.23 -8.96
C TYR A 157 17.21 -0.09 -7.50
N ILE A 158 15.95 0.19 -7.21
CA ILE A 158 15.42 0.33 -5.85
C ILE A 158 14.10 -0.43 -5.72
N SER A 159 13.79 -0.94 -4.53
CA SER A 159 12.47 -1.49 -4.22
C SER A 159 11.55 -0.39 -3.70
N VAL A 160 10.35 -0.32 -4.26
CA VAL A 160 9.32 0.64 -3.88
C VAL A 160 8.47 0.08 -2.74
N GLN A 161 8.11 0.94 -1.80
CA GLN A 161 7.22 0.62 -0.70
C GLN A 161 5.96 1.51 -0.74
N THR A 162 5.04 1.25 0.18
CA THR A 162 3.95 2.15 0.56
C THR A 162 4.11 2.53 2.04
N PRO A 163 3.57 3.70 2.51
CA PRO A 163 2.60 4.56 1.83
C PRO A 163 3.21 5.35 0.67
N GLN A 164 2.52 5.39 -0.45
CA GLN A 164 2.79 6.34 -1.52
C GLN A 164 1.89 7.54 -1.31
N CYS A 165 2.48 8.72 -1.12
CA CYS A 165 1.74 9.95 -0.84
C CYS A 165 1.72 10.88 -2.05
N PHE A 166 0.58 11.51 -2.30
CA PHE A 166 0.37 12.37 -3.46
C PHE A 166 -0.51 13.59 -3.12
N ASP A 167 -0.34 14.64 -3.89
CA ASP A 167 -1.32 15.72 -4.00
C ASP A 167 -2.56 15.21 -4.75
N LEU A 168 -3.75 15.37 -4.15
CA LEU A 168 -5.02 14.90 -4.73
C LEU A 168 -5.37 15.59 -6.03
N ALA A 169 -5.04 16.87 -6.18
CA ALA A 169 -5.34 17.63 -7.40
C ALA A 169 -4.52 17.12 -8.60
N LEU A 170 -3.39 16.46 -8.35
CA LEU A 170 -2.57 15.81 -9.38
C LEU A 170 -2.95 14.33 -9.56
N LEU A 171 -3.15 13.60 -8.47
CA LEU A 171 -3.37 12.15 -8.53
C LEU A 171 -4.75 11.78 -9.11
N LYS A 172 -5.83 12.45 -8.69
CA LYS A 172 -7.19 12.10 -9.18
C LYS A 172 -7.30 12.16 -10.70
N PRO A 173 -6.84 13.22 -11.38
CA PRO A 173 -6.81 13.25 -12.85
C PRO A 173 -5.91 12.17 -13.46
N SER A 174 -4.83 11.75 -12.78
CA SER A 174 -3.93 10.69 -13.27
C SER A 174 -4.64 9.35 -13.43
N PHE A 175 -5.65 9.07 -12.60
CA PHE A 175 -6.46 7.85 -12.72
C PHE A 175 -7.54 7.89 -13.81
N ALA A 176 -7.63 8.97 -14.61
CA ALA A 176 -8.45 9.01 -15.82
C ALA A 176 -7.84 8.26 -17.00
N VAL A 177 -6.56 7.83 -16.92
CA VAL A 177 -5.92 6.98 -17.92
C VAL A 177 -6.58 5.59 -17.96
N PRO A 178 -6.67 4.95 -19.14
CA PRO A 178 -7.13 3.57 -19.22
C PRO A 178 -6.21 2.64 -18.40
N TYR A 179 -6.80 1.67 -17.72
CA TYR A 179 -6.04 0.65 -16.99
C TYR A 179 -5.04 -0.07 -17.91
N SER A 180 -3.83 -0.27 -17.41
CA SER A 180 -2.79 -1.08 -18.04
C SER A 180 -2.21 -2.09 -17.05
N THR A 181 -1.88 -3.29 -17.52
CA THR A 181 -1.17 -4.30 -16.73
C THR A 181 0.25 -3.89 -16.33
N SER A 182 0.77 -2.82 -16.94
CA SER A 182 2.05 -2.20 -16.55
C SER A 182 1.96 -1.37 -15.26
N PHE A 183 0.75 -1.05 -14.80
CA PHE A 183 0.54 -0.31 -13.55
C PHE A 183 0.72 -1.24 -12.35
N THR A 184 1.92 -1.27 -11.80
CA THR A 184 2.27 -2.10 -10.65
C THR A 184 1.99 -1.44 -9.30
N ASP A 185 1.91 -0.12 -9.29
CA ASP A 185 1.66 0.72 -8.11
C ASP A 185 1.04 2.08 -8.52
N ASP A 186 0.80 2.98 -7.55
CA ASP A 186 0.18 4.27 -7.80
C ASP A 186 1.16 5.26 -8.44
N ALA A 187 2.46 5.10 -8.17
CA ALA A 187 3.51 5.88 -8.79
C ALA A 187 3.54 5.68 -10.31
N SER A 188 3.40 4.43 -10.78
CA SER A 188 3.39 4.13 -12.22
C SER A 188 2.17 4.72 -12.96
N VAL A 189 1.03 4.87 -12.28
CA VAL A 189 -0.15 5.58 -12.82
C VAL A 189 0.13 7.08 -12.91
N PHE A 190 0.72 7.66 -11.87
CA PHE A 190 1.08 9.07 -11.81
C PHE A 190 2.09 9.45 -12.88
N GLU A 191 3.10 8.61 -13.13
CA GLU A 191 4.08 8.78 -14.21
C GLU A 191 3.45 8.66 -15.59
N ALA A 192 2.53 7.70 -15.79
CA ALA A 192 1.83 7.53 -17.07
C ALA A 192 0.97 8.76 -17.44
N ALA A 193 0.52 9.54 -16.45
CA ALA A 193 -0.15 10.81 -16.65
C ALA A 193 0.80 11.99 -16.92
N GLY A 194 2.12 11.73 -17.00
CA GLY A 194 3.14 12.75 -17.32
C GLY A 194 3.74 13.46 -16.11
N HIS A 195 3.43 13.03 -14.90
CA HIS A 195 4.00 13.59 -13.68
C HIS A 195 5.34 12.93 -13.32
N LYS A 196 6.19 13.68 -12.61
CA LYS A 196 7.43 13.12 -12.02
C LYS A 196 7.15 12.69 -10.58
N ILE A 197 7.72 11.56 -10.18
CA ILE A 197 7.69 11.11 -8.79
C ILE A 197 8.90 11.65 -8.01
N THR A 198 8.71 11.83 -6.71
CA THR A 198 9.78 12.13 -5.76
C THR A 198 10.01 10.90 -4.89
N ILE A 199 11.21 10.32 -4.94
CA ILE A 199 11.57 9.20 -4.06
C ILE A 199 12.04 9.72 -2.69
N CYS A 200 11.81 8.93 -1.65
CA CYS A 200 12.30 9.20 -0.29
C CYS A 200 12.78 7.90 0.38
N SER A 201 13.48 8.03 1.50
CA SER A 201 13.95 6.87 2.25
C SER A 201 12.78 6.07 2.80
N GLY A 202 12.74 4.79 2.48
CA GLY A 202 11.83 3.81 3.05
C GLY A 202 12.36 3.20 4.35
N ASP A 203 11.67 2.18 4.83
CA ASP A 203 12.02 1.48 6.06
C ASP A 203 12.20 -0.02 5.76
N PRO A 204 13.38 -0.61 5.98
CA PRO A 204 13.62 -2.04 5.74
C PRO A 204 12.67 -2.97 6.52
N ILE A 205 12.09 -2.51 7.65
CA ILE A 205 11.13 -3.26 8.46
C ILE A 205 9.72 -3.21 7.85
N ASN A 206 9.42 -2.25 6.99
CA ASN A 206 8.12 -2.09 6.33
C ASN A 206 7.90 -3.14 5.24
N LEU A 207 7.98 -4.41 5.63
CA LEU A 207 7.81 -5.55 4.72
C LEU A 207 6.35 -5.71 4.27
N LYS A 208 6.15 -6.28 3.09
CA LYS A 208 4.83 -6.68 2.57
C LYS A 208 4.60 -8.16 2.85
N VAL A 209 3.61 -8.49 3.65
CA VAL A 209 3.26 -9.89 3.95
C VAL A 209 2.52 -10.49 2.75
N THR A 210 3.19 -11.37 2.02
CA THR A 210 2.66 -12.00 0.80
C THR A 210 2.75 -13.52 0.84
N THR A 211 3.66 -14.09 1.62
CA THR A 211 3.92 -15.51 1.78
C THR A 211 3.83 -15.95 3.24
N PRO A 212 3.75 -17.26 3.53
CA PRO A 212 3.83 -17.78 4.91
C PRO A 212 5.14 -17.40 5.61
N GLU A 213 6.24 -17.32 4.89
CA GLU A 213 7.56 -16.93 5.42
C GLU A 213 7.54 -15.46 5.87
N ASP A 214 6.94 -14.56 5.06
CA ASP A 214 6.74 -13.14 5.45
C ASP A 214 5.92 -13.04 6.74
N LEU A 215 4.89 -13.90 6.88
CA LEU A 215 4.06 -13.94 8.09
C LEU A 215 4.87 -14.38 9.31
N ALA A 216 5.77 -15.34 9.15
CA ALA A 216 6.67 -15.76 10.23
C ALA A 216 7.61 -14.64 10.66
N ILE A 217 8.17 -13.91 9.70
CA ILE A 217 8.99 -12.70 9.97
C ILE A 217 8.15 -11.65 10.69
N ALA A 218 6.95 -11.36 10.18
CA ALA A 218 6.04 -10.39 10.78
C ALA A 218 5.70 -10.75 12.25
N LYS A 219 5.50 -12.03 12.57
CA LYS A 219 5.27 -12.51 13.95
C LYS A 219 6.47 -12.30 14.87
N ALA A 220 7.68 -12.27 14.34
CA ALA A 220 8.90 -12.04 15.12
C ALA A 220 9.19 -10.56 15.38
N LEU A 221 8.58 -9.65 14.60
CA LEU A 221 8.79 -8.20 14.72
C LEU A 221 7.85 -7.52 15.74
N VAL A 222 6.83 -8.21 16.25
CA VAL A 222 5.85 -7.72 17.24
C VAL A 222 5.98 -8.37 18.59
#